data_71adcbdc5cfabf2d24a3643ba7040d1e
#
_entry.id   71adcbdc5cfabf2d24a3643ba7040d1e
#
_cell.length_a   1.000
_cell.length_b   1.000
_cell.length_c   1.000
_cell.angle_alpha   90.00
_cell.angle_beta   90.00
_cell.angle_gamma   90.00
#
_symmetry.space_group_name_H-M   'P 1'
#
loop_
_entity.id
_entity.type
_entity.pdbx_description
1 polymer ?
#
loop_
_entity_poly.entity_id
_entity_poly.type
_entity_poly.pdbx_seq_one_letter_code
_entity_poly.pdbx_strand_id
1 'polypeptide(L)'
;MDRRGFFKAGIAAAGAGAVLPTAAMVAPVSAGSPRTARPGESPYGPLSETPDENGLLLPEGFTARVIAIGGELVPGTDHEWHLFPDGAATFDDGNDGWYYVCNSEVFHFMKPDSGGVSAIHFDSDGSIMDAYRILDGSNSNCAGGPTPWGTWLSCEENFEDIGRVWECDPTGQAPAVAHPAMGLWAREAAAVDPVDQRVYMTEDNFEGLLYRYTPDNYPDLSSGSLEACTVGADGSVSWSPVADPSGVSAKTREQVPGATVFQRGEGIWYFDGWIYFCTTADHSVHGIDLRNETYTLIWKGDPEGLGVEDAVLSHVDNITVDEGSGDLVVAEDGGNMELVIITPDGVVAPLVRVVGQGHEESEMTGPVFNPTRDRLYFSSQRGPSPRTVPDIMPDITPIAALGTEGPNAGITYEISGPFRGRIVAPVAPPVTEPPPETTVPETTVPETTEPQATEPPPTTLPSPVDTLAGAAPEAQTDVAEVVAADSSNQGGSGLLIGGSVAAVAAAAIVGGAMVLRQRRMGDATDEPTGETPTD
;
A
#
# COMPACT_ATOMS: atom_id res chain seq x y z
N MET A 1 -7.22 34.84 21.58
CA MET A 1 -7.49 33.61 22.35
C MET A 1 -6.62 32.55 21.70
N ASP A 2 -5.69 32.01 22.42
CA ASP A 2 -4.63 31.14 21.91
C ASP A 2 -5.18 29.75 21.54
N ARG A 3 -4.87 29.26 20.34
CA ARG A 3 -5.34 27.96 19.79
C ARG A 3 -4.85 26.73 20.57
N ARG A 4 -3.98 26.91 21.55
CA ARG A 4 -3.48 25.84 22.45
C ARG A 4 -4.42 25.52 23.62
N GLY A 5 -5.53 26.25 23.79
CA GLY A 5 -6.50 26.08 24.88
C GLY A 5 -7.68 25.15 24.58
N PHE A 6 -7.92 24.77 23.34
CA PHE A 6 -9.15 24.05 22.96
C PHE A 6 -9.14 22.55 23.24
N PHE A 7 -7.96 21.93 23.30
CA PHE A 7 -7.82 20.48 23.56
C PHE A 7 -7.77 20.08 25.06
N LYS A 8 -7.85 21.02 25.99
CA LYS A 8 -7.79 20.74 27.45
C LYS A 8 -9.11 20.91 28.22
N ALA A 9 -10.22 21.21 27.54
CA ALA A 9 -11.49 21.55 28.22
C ALA A 9 -12.66 20.59 27.99
N GLY A 10 -12.40 19.35 27.53
CA GLY A 10 -13.44 18.35 27.18
C GLY A 10 -13.61 17.17 28.13
N ILE A 11 -12.87 17.07 29.23
CA ILE A 11 -13.01 15.95 30.18
C ILE A 11 -13.19 16.51 31.61
N ALA A 12 -14.38 16.97 31.93
CA ALA A 12 -14.85 17.08 33.32
C ALA A 12 -16.38 17.24 33.32
N ALA A 13 -17.13 16.15 33.39
CA ALA A 13 -18.37 15.95 34.11
C ALA A 13 -19.16 14.74 33.56
N ALA A 14 -18.94 13.55 34.13
CA ALA A 14 -19.99 12.57 34.44
C ALA A 14 -19.36 11.47 35.29
N GLY A 15 -19.54 11.60 36.59
CA GLY A 15 -19.21 10.54 37.52
C GLY A 15 -20.27 9.45 37.51
N ALA A 16 -19.85 8.23 37.20
CA ALA A 16 -20.43 6.97 37.68
C ALA A 16 -19.42 5.87 37.33
N GLY A 17 -18.91 5.17 38.35
CA GLY A 17 -17.79 4.24 38.22
C GLY A 17 -18.04 3.06 37.27
N ALA A 18 -17.27 3.04 36.20
CA ALA A 18 -16.87 1.84 35.51
C ALA A 18 -15.33 1.90 35.46
N VAL A 19 -14.68 0.98 36.13
CA VAL A 19 -13.25 0.75 36.01
C VAL A 19 -13.07 0.12 34.63
N LEU A 20 -12.77 0.95 33.62
CA LEU A 20 -12.26 0.46 32.34
C LEU A 20 -10.84 -0.03 32.58
N PRO A 21 -10.49 -1.23 32.08
CA PRO A 21 -9.09 -1.65 32.07
C PRO A 21 -8.29 -0.59 31.27
N THR A 22 -7.32 0.02 31.91
CA THR A 22 -6.32 0.82 31.22
C THR A 22 -5.54 -0.14 30.31
N ALA A 23 -5.89 -0.17 29.03
CA ALA A 23 -4.98 -0.68 28.03
C ALA A 23 -3.66 0.07 28.23
N ALA A 24 -2.58 -0.65 28.46
CA ALA A 24 -1.25 -0.08 28.46
C ALA A 24 -1.01 0.40 27.03
N MET A 25 -1.21 1.69 26.78
CA MET A 25 -0.74 2.32 25.56
C MET A 25 0.78 2.12 25.55
N VAL A 26 1.26 1.25 24.67
CA VAL A 26 2.67 1.26 24.28
C VAL A 26 2.89 2.66 23.74
N ALA A 27 3.75 3.44 24.38
CA ALA A 27 4.08 4.77 23.89
C ALA A 27 4.66 4.60 22.47
N PRO A 28 4.17 5.35 21.46
CA PRO A 28 4.74 5.26 20.13
C PRO A 28 6.24 5.52 20.22
N VAL A 29 7.02 4.69 19.55
CA VAL A 29 8.45 4.93 19.37
C VAL A 29 8.57 6.22 18.58
N SER A 30 9.15 7.26 19.17
CA SER A 30 9.41 8.51 18.45
C SER A 30 10.46 8.23 17.39
N ALA A 31 10.18 8.57 16.12
CA ALA A 31 11.19 8.51 15.06
C ALA A 31 12.36 9.43 15.46
N GLY A 32 13.49 8.83 15.83
CA GLY A 32 14.76 9.56 15.95
C GLY A 32 15.22 9.99 14.58
N SER A 33 16.13 10.97 14.49
CA SER A 33 16.77 11.28 13.19
C SER A 33 17.42 10.01 12.64
N PRO A 34 17.01 9.54 11.44
CA PRO A 34 17.56 8.32 10.86
C PRO A 34 19.06 8.49 10.62
N ARG A 35 19.82 7.40 10.79
CA ARG A 35 21.25 7.35 10.52
C ARG A 35 21.46 6.79 9.12
N THR A 36 22.57 7.13 8.50
CA THR A 36 23.01 6.44 7.28
C THR A 36 23.12 4.95 7.59
N ALA A 37 22.33 4.17 6.87
CA ALA A 37 22.17 2.73 7.09
C ALA A 37 23.36 1.94 6.54
N ARG A 38 23.62 0.76 7.11
CA ARG A 38 24.72 -0.13 6.74
C ARG A 38 24.29 -1.59 6.90
N PRO A 39 24.82 -2.51 6.08
CA PRO A 39 24.62 -3.94 6.27
C PRO A 39 24.95 -4.38 7.70
N GLY A 40 24.13 -5.26 8.26
CA GLY A 40 24.31 -5.78 9.60
C GLY A 40 23.48 -7.03 9.89
N GLU A 41 23.50 -7.50 11.13
CA GLU A 41 22.70 -8.66 11.53
C GLU A 41 21.23 -8.25 11.68
N SER A 42 20.34 -9.03 11.04
CA SER A 42 18.89 -8.84 11.17
C SER A 42 18.45 -9.02 12.62
N PRO A 43 17.60 -8.13 13.16
CA PRO A 43 16.99 -8.34 14.50
C PRO A 43 16.08 -9.57 14.56
N TYR A 44 15.73 -10.16 13.43
CA TYR A 44 14.97 -11.40 13.32
C TYR A 44 15.84 -12.64 13.11
N GLY A 45 17.17 -12.48 13.02
CA GLY A 45 18.11 -13.54 12.69
C GLY A 45 18.28 -13.74 11.17
N PRO A 46 19.09 -14.73 10.77
CA PRO A 46 19.33 -15.03 9.37
C PRO A 46 18.09 -15.65 8.70
N LEU A 47 17.98 -15.50 7.38
CA LEU A 47 17.04 -16.28 6.59
C LEU A 47 17.37 -17.76 6.65
N SER A 48 16.37 -18.63 6.54
CA SER A 48 16.54 -20.09 6.43
C SER A 48 17.39 -20.45 5.21
N GLU A 49 18.14 -21.52 5.29
CA GLU A 49 18.91 -22.06 4.15
C GLU A 49 18.03 -22.82 3.14
N THR A 50 16.81 -23.19 3.56
CA THR A 50 15.86 -23.97 2.75
C THR A 50 14.55 -23.22 2.67
N PRO A 51 13.99 -23.04 1.45
CA PRO A 51 12.71 -22.38 1.30
C PRO A 51 11.59 -23.22 1.93
N ASP A 52 10.53 -22.51 2.35
CA ASP A 52 9.28 -23.13 2.74
C ASP A 52 8.51 -23.71 1.54
N GLU A 53 7.29 -24.19 1.77
CA GLU A 53 6.43 -24.76 0.72
C GLU A 53 5.98 -23.72 -0.33
N ASN A 54 6.08 -22.42 -0.02
CA ASN A 54 5.73 -21.31 -0.90
C ASN A 54 6.95 -20.75 -1.66
N GLY A 55 8.14 -21.33 -1.49
CA GLY A 55 9.37 -20.83 -2.11
C GLY A 55 9.98 -19.62 -1.41
N LEU A 56 9.71 -19.43 -0.12
CA LEU A 56 10.19 -18.29 0.65
C LEU A 56 11.30 -18.70 1.63
N LEU A 57 12.37 -17.91 1.71
CA LEU A 57 13.35 -17.98 2.79
C LEU A 57 12.94 -16.98 3.87
N LEU A 58 12.66 -17.47 5.08
CA LEU A 58 12.17 -16.70 6.21
C LEU A 58 13.08 -16.88 7.43
N PRO A 59 13.15 -15.92 8.36
CA PRO A 59 13.81 -16.11 9.65
C PRO A 59 13.08 -17.13 10.52
N GLU A 60 13.76 -17.66 11.55
CA GLU A 60 13.15 -18.58 12.51
C GLU A 60 11.94 -17.96 13.22
N GLY A 61 10.84 -18.72 13.32
CA GLY A 61 9.59 -18.29 13.96
C GLY A 61 8.62 -17.56 13.04
N PHE A 62 8.98 -17.34 11.78
CA PHE A 62 8.06 -16.82 10.75
C PHE A 62 7.45 -17.96 9.94
N THR A 63 6.23 -17.74 9.47
CA THR A 63 5.49 -18.65 8.58
C THR A 63 4.82 -17.85 7.48
N ALA A 64 4.59 -18.47 6.32
CA ALA A 64 3.92 -17.83 5.21
C ALA A 64 2.74 -18.62 4.67
N ARG A 65 1.83 -17.93 3.99
CA ARG A 65 0.79 -18.53 3.16
C ARG A 65 0.54 -17.66 1.92
N VAL A 66 0.09 -18.29 0.85
CA VAL A 66 -0.47 -17.59 -0.31
C VAL A 66 -1.91 -17.20 0.02
N ILE A 67 -2.27 -15.93 -0.16
CA ILE A 67 -3.64 -15.43 0.06
C ILE A 67 -4.40 -15.22 -1.25
N ALA A 68 -3.70 -14.91 -2.35
CA ALA A 68 -4.31 -14.73 -3.66
C ALA A 68 -3.31 -15.01 -4.78
N ILE A 69 -3.80 -15.43 -5.94
CA ILE A 69 -3.02 -15.64 -7.17
C ILE A 69 -3.78 -14.98 -8.32
N GLY A 70 -3.09 -14.19 -9.13
CA GLY A 70 -3.67 -13.51 -10.28
C GLY A 70 -4.43 -14.47 -11.21
N GLY A 71 -5.68 -14.14 -11.52
CA GLY A 71 -6.57 -14.93 -12.33
C GLY A 71 -7.19 -16.17 -11.67
N GLU A 72 -6.97 -16.37 -10.37
CA GLU A 72 -7.63 -17.41 -9.58
C GLU A 72 -8.62 -16.79 -8.60
N LEU A 73 -9.62 -17.58 -8.17
CA LEU A 73 -10.54 -17.13 -7.12
C LEU A 73 -9.80 -16.96 -5.79
N VAL A 74 -10.00 -15.85 -5.12
CA VAL A 74 -9.57 -15.66 -3.73
C VAL A 74 -10.23 -16.74 -2.87
N PRO A 75 -9.47 -17.49 -2.04
CA PRO A 75 -10.00 -18.65 -1.31
C PRO A 75 -11.26 -18.33 -0.51
N GLY A 76 -12.33 -19.09 -0.77
CA GLY A 76 -13.61 -18.94 -0.07
C GLY A 76 -14.54 -17.86 -0.61
N THR A 77 -14.17 -17.18 -1.70
CA THR A 77 -14.96 -16.10 -2.33
C THR A 77 -15.28 -16.41 -3.79
N ASP A 78 -16.14 -15.58 -4.40
CA ASP A 78 -16.44 -15.61 -5.84
C ASP A 78 -15.64 -14.57 -6.65
N HIS A 79 -14.65 -13.89 -6.02
CA HIS A 79 -13.83 -12.87 -6.65
C HIS A 79 -12.55 -13.46 -7.26
N GLU A 80 -12.32 -13.25 -8.56
CA GLU A 80 -11.07 -13.57 -9.24
C GLU A 80 -10.04 -12.46 -8.94
N TRP A 81 -8.87 -12.84 -8.40
CA TRP A 81 -7.83 -11.87 -8.09
C TRP A 81 -7.25 -11.25 -9.35
N HIS A 82 -6.96 -9.97 -9.30
CA HIS A 82 -6.45 -9.21 -10.45
C HIS A 82 -5.01 -9.59 -10.83
N LEU A 83 -4.62 -9.21 -12.04
CA LEU A 83 -3.25 -9.35 -12.54
C LEU A 83 -2.32 -8.32 -11.92
N PHE A 84 -1.06 -8.67 -11.81
CA PHE A 84 0.04 -7.77 -11.42
C PHE A 84 -0.29 -6.99 -10.13
N PRO A 85 -0.46 -7.72 -9.00
CA PRO A 85 -0.71 -7.09 -7.71
C PRO A 85 0.48 -6.24 -7.30
N ASP A 86 0.21 -4.98 -6.92
CA ASP A 86 1.21 -3.98 -6.62
C ASP A 86 0.97 -3.33 -5.26
N GLY A 87 1.12 -2.00 -5.14
CA GLY A 87 0.99 -1.26 -3.91
C GLY A 87 -0.26 -1.59 -3.12
N ALA A 88 -0.13 -1.69 -1.81
CA ALA A 88 -1.16 -2.18 -0.92
C ALA A 88 -1.26 -1.38 0.38
N ALA A 89 -2.40 -1.52 1.05
CA ALA A 89 -2.60 -1.01 2.40
C ALA A 89 -3.57 -1.90 3.18
N THR A 90 -3.58 -1.74 4.51
CA THR A 90 -4.59 -2.36 5.37
C THR A 90 -5.36 -1.31 6.16
N PHE A 91 -6.63 -1.61 6.45
CA PHE A 91 -7.54 -0.73 7.18
C PHE A 91 -8.31 -1.53 8.21
N ASP A 92 -8.35 -1.04 9.46
CA ASP A 92 -9.15 -1.63 10.53
C ASP A 92 -10.65 -1.64 10.15
N ASP A 93 -11.36 -2.74 10.37
CA ASP A 93 -12.78 -2.86 10.05
C ASP A 93 -13.70 -2.43 11.21
N GLY A 94 -13.12 -2.07 12.35
CA GLY A 94 -13.82 -1.69 13.57
C GLY A 94 -14.31 -2.87 14.42
N ASN A 95 -13.97 -4.12 14.04
CA ASN A 95 -14.37 -5.36 14.73
C ASN A 95 -13.20 -6.34 14.93
N ASP A 96 -11.99 -5.81 15.11
CA ASP A 96 -10.73 -6.54 15.22
C ASP A 96 -10.27 -7.25 13.91
N GLY A 97 -11.05 -7.18 12.82
CA GLY A 97 -10.70 -7.59 11.47
C GLY A 97 -10.07 -6.44 10.66
N TRP A 98 -9.80 -6.67 9.39
CA TRP A 98 -9.23 -5.63 8.52
C TRP A 98 -9.53 -5.87 7.05
N TYR A 99 -9.50 -4.78 6.29
CA TYR A 99 -9.45 -4.81 4.83
C TYR A 99 -8.00 -4.74 4.38
N TYR A 100 -7.60 -5.58 3.45
CA TYR A 100 -6.38 -5.50 2.66
C TYR A 100 -6.77 -5.00 1.27
N VAL A 101 -6.21 -3.90 0.81
CA VAL A 101 -6.42 -3.38 -0.54
C VAL A 101 -5.13 -3.50 -1.34
N CYS A 102 -5.25 -3.80 -2.64
CA CYS A 102 -4.10 -3.99 -3.50
C CYS A 102 -4.41 -3.48 -4.91
N ASN A 103 -3.46 -2.76 -5.49
CA ASN A 103 -3.49 -2.25 -6.84
C ASN A 103 -3.26 -3.34 -7.89
N SER A 104 -3.71 -3.09 -9.10
CA SER A 104 -3.47 -3.91 -10.29
C SER A 104 -2.75 -3.07 -11.33
N GLU A 105 -1.48 -3.35 -11.53
CA GLU A 105 -0.64 -2.59 -12.45
C GLU A 105 -0.70 -3.15 -13.88
N VAL A 106 -1.89 -3.23 -14.45
CA VAL A 106 -2.01 -3.50 -15.89
C VAL A 106 -1.67 -2.23 -16.65
N PHE A 107 -0.49 -2.21 -17.27
CA PHE A 107 -0.04 -1.05 -18.03
C PHE A 107 -1.02 -0.68 -19.15
N HIS A 108 -1.25 0.61 -19.31
CA HIS A 108 -2.18 1.14 -20.29
C HIS A 108 -1.84 0.72 -21.73
N PHE A 109 -0.56 0.60 -22.06
CA PHE A 109 -0.11 0.14 -23.37
C PHE A 109 -0.28 -1.38 -23.58
N MET A 110 -0.48 -2.16 -22.51
CA MET A 110 -0.84 -3.57 -22.60
C MET A 110 -2.33 -3.74 -22.84
N LYS A 111 -3.14 -3.05 -22.05
CA LYS A 111 -4.59 -3.00 -22.21
C LYS A 111 -5.16 -1.77 -21.50
N PRO A 112 -5.66 -0.76 -22.24
CA PRO A 112 -6.25 0.43 -21.65
C PRO A 112 -7.42 0.08 -20.70
N ASP A 113 -7.59 0.90 -19.65
CA ASP A 113 -8.69 0.84 -18.68
C ASP A 113 -8.82 -0.54 -17.99
N SER A 114 -7.69 -1.21 -17.75
CA SER A 114 -7.68 -2.55 -17.15
C SER A 114 -6.87 -2.63 -15.84
N GLY A 115 -6.34 -1.53 -15.36
CA GLY A 115 -5.86 -1.37 -14.00
C GLY A 115 -6.99 -1.32 -12.99
N GLY A 116 -6.70 -0.99 -11.76
CA GLY A 116 -7.68 -0.78 -10.69
C GLY A 116 -7.25 -1.30 -9.33
N VAL A 117 -8.19 -1.52 -8.42
CA VAL A 117 -7.93 -1.93 -7.03
C VAL A 117 -8.92 -3.01 -6.62
N SER A 118 -8.42 -4.06 -5.94
CA SER A 118 -9.27 -5.05 -5.26
C SER A 118 -9.05 -5.01 -3.75
N ALA A 119 -10.03 -5.49 -2.99
CA ALA A 119 -9.95 -5.63 -1.54
C ALA A 119 -10.19 -7.09 -1.12
N ILE A 120 -9.54 -7.51 -0.03
CA ILE A 120 -9.84 -8.74 0.71
C ILE A 120 -10.22 -8.31 2.13
N HIS A 121 -11.37 -8.77 2.63
CA HIS A 121 -11.79 -8.58 4.01
C HIS A 121 -11.39 -9.78 4.86
N PHE A 122 -10.65 -9.54 5.93
CA PHE A 122 -10.21 -10.54 6.89
C PHE A 122 -10.94 -10.41 8.22
N ASP A 123 -11.25 -11.54 8.85
CA ASP A 123 -11.65 -11.60 10.26
C ASP A 123 -10.42 -11.45 11.18
N SER A 124 -10.66 -11.24 12.45
CA SER A 124 -9.67 -11.07 13.53
C SER A 124 -8.63 -12.20 13.64
N ASP A 125 -8.95 -13.40 13.22
CA ASP A 125 -8.02 -14.54 13.18
C ASP A 125 -7.21 -14.63 11.86
N GLY A 126 -7.52 -13.75 10.88
CA GLY A 126 -6.92 -13.72 9.55
C GLY A 126 -7.60 -14.67 8.55
N SER A 127 -8.80 -15.16 8.84
CA SER A 127 -9.62 -15.87 7.86
C SER A 127 -10.19 -14.90 6.84
N ILE A 128 -10.17 -15.28 5.56
CA ILE A 128 -10.78 -14.48 4.49
C ILE A 128 -12.30 -14.56 4.61
N MET A 129 -12.95 -13.39 4.72
CA MET A 129 -14.39 -13.24 4.83
C MET A 129 -15.04 -12.96 3.48
N ASP A 130 -14.40 -12.09 2.68
CA ASP A 130 -14.88 -11.66 1.37
C ASP A 130 -13.73 -11.08 0.53
N ALA A 131 -13.94 -10.95 -0.78
CA ALA A 131 -13.05 -10.22 -1.68
C ALA A 131 -13.86 -9.60 -2.82
N TYR A 132 -13.46 -8.39 -3.26
CA TYR A 132 -14.20 -7.64 -4.28
C TYR A 132 -13.36 -6.55 -4.91
N ARG A 133 -13.84 -6.02 -6.04
CA ARG A 133 -13.25 -4.88 -6.73
C ARG A 133 -13.76 -3.57 -6.14
N ILE A 134 -12.86 -2.59 -5.94
CA ILE A 134 -13.19 -1.24 -5.44
C ILE A 134 -12.85 -0.12 -6.41
N LEU A 135 -12.05 -0.39 -7.45
CA LEU A 135 -11.79 0.52 -8.57
C LEU A 135 -11.62 -0.28 -9.85
N ASP A 136 -12.35 0.11 -10.90
CA ASP A 136 -12.23 -0.37 -12.28
C ASP A 136 -12.02 0.78 -13.26
N GLY A 137 -11.51 0.49 -14.44
CA GLY A 137 -11.40 1.46 -15.53
C GLY A 137 -10.32 2.51 -15.33
N SER A 138 -9.30 2.20 -14.53
CA SER A 138 -8.06 2.98 -14.37
C SER A 138 -6.91 2.31 -15.13
N ASN A 139 -5.71 2.89 -15.07
CA ASN A 139 -4.55 2.42 -15.82
C ASN A 139 -3.31 2.39 -14.94
N SER A 140 -2.51 1.31 -15.05
CA SER A 140 -1.19 1.22 -14.42
C SER A 140 -1.24 1.67 -12.94
N ASN A 141 -2.16 1.10 -12.18
CA ASN A 141 -2.23 1.41 -10.74
C ASN A 141 -1.04 0.74 -10.04
N CYS A 142 0.02 1.51 -9.81
CA CYS A 142 1.25 1.05 -9.21
C CYS A 142 1.17 1.06 -7.69
N ALA A 143 1.67 2.06 -7.01
CA ALA A 143 1.56 2.14 -5.57
C ALA A 143 0.50 3.18 -5.10
N GLY A 144 0.67 3.75 -3.93
CA GLY A 144 -0.30 4.68 -3.35
C GLY A 144 -0.02 4.96 -1.88
N GLY A 145 -1.08 5.24 -1.10
CA GLY A 145 -0.94 5.45 0.33
C GLY A 145 -2.26 5.45 1.10
N PRO A 146 -2.28 4.93 2.33
CA PRO A 146 -3.44 5.00 3.19
C PRO A 146 -3.69 6.43 3.67
N THR A 147 -4.98 6.79 3.78
CA THR A 147 -5.36 8.06 4.36
C THR A 147 -5.70 7.93 5.85
N PRO A 148 -5.50 8.95 6.66
CA PRO A 148 -5.91 8.95 8.06
C PRO A 148 -7.43 8.89 8.27
N TRP A 149 -8.22 9.09 7.22
CA TRP A 149 -9.68 8.98 7.25
C TRP A 149 -10.21 7.66 6.68
N GLY A 150 -9.31 6.69 6.45
CA GLY A 150 -9.68 5.31 6.17
C GLY A 150 -9.96 4.99 4.70
N THR A 151 -9.41 5.76 3.75
CA THR A 151 -9.47 5.47 2.31
C THR A 151 -8.08 5.15 1.75
N TRP A 152 -8.03 4.53 0.59
CA TRP A 152 -6.82 4.23 -0.17
C TRP A 152 -6.63 5.24 -1.30
N LEU A 153 -5.48 5.89 -1.36
CA LEU A 153 -5.06 6.69 -2.52
C LEU A 153 -4.28 5.77 -3.48
N SER A 154 -4.92 5.36 -4.57
CA SER A 154 -4.30 4.58 -5.63
C SER A 154 -3.73 5.50 -6.70
N CYS A 155 -2.48 5.28 -7.08
CA CYS A 155 -1.76 6.13 -8.02
C CYS A 155 -1.66 5.46 -9.40
N GLU A 156 -1.95 6.23 -10.47
CA GLU A 156 -1.76 5.77 -11.84
C GLU A 156 -0.35 6.16 -12.32
N GLU A 157 0.49 5.18 -12.55
CA GLU A 157 1.80 5.34 -13.15
C GLU A 157 1.68 5.34 -14.69
N ASN A 158 1.12 6.41 -15.22
CA ASN A 158 0.88 6.54 -16.65
C ASN A 158 2.00 7.37 -17.30
N PHE A 159 2.85 6.71 -18.06
CA PHE A 159 4.01 7.32 -18.73
C PHE A 159 3.68 8.33 -19.86
N GLU A 160 2.40 8.53 -20.18
CA GLU A 160 1.95 9.65 -21.01
C GLU A 160 1.78 10.94 -20.21
N ASP A 161 2.19 10.98 -18.94
CA ASP A 161 2.06 12.08 -17.99
C ASP A 161 0.59 12.49 -17.73
N ILE A 162 -0.32 11.53 -17.70
CA ILE A 162 -1.75 11.73 -17.43
C ILE A 162 -2.26 10.93 -16.20
N GLY A 163 -1.35 10.32 -15.45
CA GLY A 163 -1.66 9.52 -14.26
C GLY A 163 -2.31 10.35 -13.16
N ARG A 164 -3.37 9.80 -12.55
CA ARG A 164 -4.21 10.43 -11.52
C ARG A 164 -4.00 9.75 -10.18
N VAL A 165 -4.49 10.40 -9.13
CA VAL A 165 -4.80 9.75 -7.85
C VAL A 165 -6.28 9.39 -7.83
N TRP A 166 -6.58 8.17 -7.42
CA TRP A 166 -7.93 7.70 -7.14
C TRP A 166 -8.07 7.45 -5.64
N GLU A 167 -9.09 8.03 -5.03
CA GLU A 167 -9.45 7.74 -3.65
C GLU A 167 -10.50 6.64 -3.62
N CYS A 168 -10.17 5.51 -2.97
CA CYS A 168 -10.97 4.30 -2.95
C CYS A 168 -11.44 3.99 -1.52
N ASP A 169 -12.71 3.65 -1.36
CA ASP A 169 -13.28 3.13 -0.13
C ASP A 169 -12.94 1.64 0.00
N PRO A 170 -12.15 1.21 1.02
CA PRO A 170 -11.79 -0.19 1.21
C PRO A 170 -12.97 -1.13 1.37
N THR A 171 -14.12 -0.63 1.83
CA THR A 171 -15.35 -1.41 1.99
C THR A 171 -16.11 -1.63 0.69
N GLY A 172 -15.76 -0.91 -0.39
CA GLY A 172 -16.45 -0.93 -1.67
C GLY A 172 -17.88 -0.35 -1.64
N GLN A 173 -18.30 0.31 -0.55
CA GLN A 173 -19.64 0.88 -0.43
C GLN A 173 -19.77 2.22 -1.16
N ALA A 174 -18.68 2.97 -1.28
CA ALA A 174 -18.61 4.20 -2.07
C ALA A 174 -17.82 3.99 -3.36
N PRO A 175 -18.22 4.65 -4.47
CA PRO A 175 -17.43 4.61 -5.71
C PRO A 175 -16.10 5.35 -5.53
N ALA A 176 -15.04 4.88 -6.19
CA ALA A 176 -13.76 5.56 -6.22
C ALA A 176 -13.87 6.95 -6.89
N VAL A 177 -13.09 7.91 -6.40
CA VAL A 177 -13.10 9.31 -6.85
C VAL A 177 -11.71 9.70 -7.36
N ALA A 178 -11.61 10.22 -8.59
CA ALA A 178 -10.37 10.76 -9.12
C ALA A 178 -10.14 12.20 -8.64
N HIS A 179 -8.88 12.51 -8.29
CA HIS A 179 -8.45 13.84 -7.82
C HIS A 179 -7.48 14.54 -8.80
N PRO A 180 -7.94 15.02 -9.96
CA PRO A 180 -7.06 15.66 -10.96
C PRO A 180 -6.42 16.95 -10.44
N ALA A 181 -6.97 17.60 -9.40
CA ALA A 181 -6.37 18.76 -8.77
C ALA A 181 -5.00 18.49 -8.13
N MET A 182 -4.73 17.22 -7.80
CA MET A 182 -3.43 16.79 -7.26
C MET A 182 -2.32 16.73 -8.33
N GLY A 183 -2.63 17.02 -9.59
CA GLY A 183 -1.69 17.02 -10.71
C GLY A 183 -1.74 15.74 -11.54
N LEU A 184 -1.07 15.77 -12.73
CA LEU A 184 -1.00 14.66 -13.66
C LEU A 184 0.46 14.37 -14.07
N TRP A 185 0.94 13.14 -13.85
CA TRP A 185 2.26 12.62 -14.24
C TRP A 185 2.31 11.09 -14.12
N ALA A 186 3.42 10.43 -14.46
CA ALA A 186 3.66 9.02 -14.09
C ALA A 186 3.81 8.93 -12.57
N ARG A 187 2.69 8.72 -11.90
CA ARG A 187 2.58 8.81 -10.45
C ARG A 187 2.77 7.44 -9.82
N GLU A 188 3.79 7.37 -8.96
CA GLU A 188 4.10 6.13 -8.28
C GLU A 188 3.30 5.98 -6.98
N ALA A 189 3.57 6.82 -5.99
CA ALA A 189 3.00 6.64 -4.66
C ALA A 189 2.58 7.96 -4.01
N ALA A 190 1.83 7.84 -2.89
CA ALA A 190 1.36 8.97 -2.09
C ALA A 190 1.47 8.68 -0.59
N ALA A 191 1.81 9.68 0.22
CA ALA A 191 1.84 9.60 1.67
C ALA A 191 1.15 10.80 2.30
N VAL A 192 0.25 10.58 3.25
CA VAL A 192 -0.53 11.64 3.89
C VAL A 192 0.06 11.98 5.25
N ASP A 193 0.42 13.24 5.44
CA ASP A 193 0.78 13.82 6.73
C ASP A 193 -0.49 14.36 7.42
N PRO A 194 -0.98 13.72 8.49
CA PRO A 194 -2.17 14.17 9.21
C PRO A 194 -1.94 15.40 10.06
N VAL A 195 -0.68 15.76 10.36
CA VAL A 195 -0.33 16.86 11.26
C VAL A 195 -0.35 18.19 10.49
N ASP A 196 0.36 18.24 9.36
CA ASP A 196 0.40 19.43 8.49
C ASP A 196 -0.66 19.39 7.40
N GLN A 197 -1.46 18.30 7.34
CA GLN A 197 -2.60 18.13 6.43
C GLN A 197 -2.19 18.25 4.96
N ARG A 198 -1.16 17.47 4.57
CA ARG A 198 -0.56 17.50 3.23
C ARG A 198 -0.41 16.10 2.68
N VAL A 199 -0.31 15.99 1.36
CA VAL A 199 -0.02 14.74 0.66
C VAL A 199 1.29 14.90 -0.09
N TYR A 200 2.21 13.98 0.10
CA TYR A 200 3.50 13.90 -0.59
C TYR A 200 3.43 12.80 -1.63
N MET A 201 4.03 13.02 -2.82
CA MET A 201 3.89 12.11 -3.96
C MET A 201 5.18 12.04 -4.76
N THR A 202 5.50 10.84 -5.21
CA THR A 202 6.65 10.54 -6.07
C THR A 202 6.27 10.50 -7.55
N GLU A 203 7.26 10.61 -8.42
CA GLU A 203 7.12 10.51 -9.87
C GLU A 203 8.16 9.52 -10.41
N ASP A 204 7.73 8.41 -11.03
CA ASP A 204 8.64 7.51 -11.72
C ASP A 204 9.02 8.08 -13.08
N ASN A 205 10.09 8.85 -13.05
CA ASN A 205 10.73 9.40 -14.23
C ASN A 205 12.21 9.70 -13.94
N PHE A 206 13.09 9.55 -14.94
CA PHE A 206 14.50 9.94 -14.77
C PHE A 206 14.72 11.43 -14.49
N GLU A 207 13.75 12.29 -14.80
CA GLU A 207 13.70 13.70 -14.43
C GLU A 207 12.63 13.96 -13.35
N GLY A 208 12.16 12.90 -12.67
CA GLY A 208 11.07 12.92 -11.71
C GLY A 208 11.35 13.80 -10.51
N LEU A 209 10.30 14.38 -9.95
CA LEU A 209 10.36 15.23 -8.76
C LEU A 209 9.60 14.58 -7.60
N LEU A 210 9.84 15.12 -6.40
CA LEU A 210 8.99 14.89 -5.24
C LEU A 210 8.02 16.08 -5.12
N TYR A 211 6.73 15.78 -5.01
CA TYR A 211 5.68 16.79 -4.93
C TYR A 211 5.01 16.81 -3.57
N ARG A 212 4.44 17.98 -3.23
CA ARG A 212 3.60 18.20 -2.05
C ARG A 212 2.30 18.85 -2.47
N TYR A 213 1.18 18.25 -2.09
CA TYR A 213 -0.15 18.80 -2.29
C TYR A 213 -0.74 19.29 -0.97
N THR A 214 -1.26 20.53 -0.94
CA THR A 214 -1.94 21.10 0.21
C THR A 214 -3.40 21.33 -0.15
N PRO A 215 -4.36 20.55 0.37
CA PRO A 215 -5.78 20.74 0.12
C PRO A 215 -6.27 22.10 0.66
N ASP A 216 -7.21 22.73 -0.04
CA ASP A 216 -7.85 23.96 0.45
C ASP A 216 -8.70 23.70 1.71
N ASN A 217 -9.30 22.52 1.82
CA ASN A 217 -10.18 22.11 2.92
C ASN A 217 -9.94 20.65 3.32
N TYR A 218 -8.85 20.34 4.00
CA TYR A 218 -8.55 18.97 4.44
C TYR A 218 -9.73 18.33 5.22
N PRO A 219 -10.13 17.08 4.94
CA PRO A 219 -9.48 16.09 4.07
C PRO A 219 -9.95 16.08 2.60
N ASP A 220 -10.71 17.05 2.13
CA ASP A 220 -11.20 17.14 0.75
C ASP A 220 -10.03 17.43 -0.21
N LEU A 221 -9.72 16.46 -1.09
CA LEU A 221 -8.62 16.54 -2.06
C LEU A 221 -9.04 17.15 -3.42
N SER A 222 -10.28 17.60 -3.57
CA SER A 222 -10.83 18.10 -4.84
C SER A 222 -10.26 19.44 -5.29
N SER A 223 -9.67 20.23 -4.37
CA SER A 223 -9.01 21.50 -4.66
C SER A 223 -7.85 21.75 -3.70
N GLY A 224 -6.80 22.42 -4.19
CA GLY A 224 -5.61 22.70 -3.39
C GLY A 224 -4.47 23.26 -4.22
N SER A 225 -3.27 23.29 -3.66
CA SER A 225 -2.04 23.76 -4.30
C SER A 225 -0.99 22.68 -4.36
N LEU A 226 -0.31 22.56 -5.50
CA LEU A 226 0.78 21.64 -5.76
C LEU A 226 2.12 22.37 -5.74
N GLU A 227 3.13 21.77 -5.09
CA GLU A 227 4.48 22.30 -4.98
C GLU A 227 5.51 21.20 -5.26
N ALA A 228 6.68 21.56 -5.76
CA ALA A 228 7.81 20.64 -5.97
C ALA A 228 8.94 20.93 -4.98
N CYS A 229 9.64 19.87 -4.59
CA CYS A 229 10.70 19.87 -3.59
C CYS A 229 12.03 20.39 -4.15
N THR A 230 12.74 21.18 -3.34
CA THR A 230 14.15 21.53 -3.56
C THR A 230 14.96 21.25 -2.29
N VAL A 231 16.03 20.47 -2.43
CA VAL A 231 16.97 20.19 -1.37
C VAL A 231 18.21 21.05 -1.55
N GLY A 232 18.51 21.88 -0.55
CA GLY A 232 19.71 22.72 -0.52
C GLY A 232 20.99 21.90 -0.26
N ALA A 233 22.14 22.47 -0.58
CA ALA A 233 23.43 21.83 -0.35
C ALA A 233 23.73 21.55 1.15
N ASP A 234 23.04 22.22 2.05
CA ASP A 234 23.10 22.05 3.50
C ASP A 234 22.06 21.06 4.02
N GLY A 235 21.29 20.42 3.13
CA GLY A 235 20.21 19.50 3.47
C GLY A 235 18.87 20.19 3.80
N SER A 236 18.78 21.52 3.72
CA SER A 236 17.51 22.21 3.92
C SER A 236 16.53 21.89 2.80
N VAL A 237 15.25 21.77 3.14
CA VAL A 237 14.16 21.47 2.19
C VAL A 237 13.29 22.71 2.01
N SER A 238 12.94 23.00 0.77
CA SER A 238 12.01 24.07 0.41
C SER A 238 11.05 23.62 -0.69
N TRP A 239 9.92 24.29 -0.82
CA TRP A 239 8.85 23.91 -1.74
C TRP A 239 8.50 25.10 -2.63
N SER A 240 8.34 24.85 -3.91
CA SER A 240 8.01 25.86 -4.91
C SER A 240 6.75 25.49 -5.69
N PRO A 241 5.83 26.44 -5.96
CA PRO A 241 4.55 26.13 -6.56
C PRO A 241 4.69 25.63 -8.01
N VAL A 242 3.90 24.60 -8.36
CA VAL A 242 3.62 24.15 -9.71
C VAL A 242 2.43 24.97 -10.22
N ALA A 243 2.65 25.77 -11.27
CA ALA A 243 1.65 26.74 -11.72
C ALA A 243 0.45 26.09 -12.43
N ASP A 244 0.68 24.98 -13.13
CA ASP A 244 -0.34 24.22 -13.86
C ASP A 244 -0.23 22.72 -13.50
N PRO A 245 -0.93 22.26 -12.45
CA PRO A 245 -0.93 20.85 -12.07
C PRO A 245 -1.47 19.91 -13.15
N SER A 246 -2.28 20.42 -14.10
CA SER A 246 -2.81 19.61 -15.20
C SER A 246 -1.76 19.19 -16.23
N GLY A 247 -0.58 19.81 -16.22
CA GLY A 247 0.49 19.54 -17.18
C GLY A 247 0.21 19.96 -18.61
N VAL A 248 -0.92 20.64 -18.88
CA VAL A 248 -1.33 21.04 -20.26
C VAL A 248 -0.40 22.08 -20.85
N SER A 249 0.06 23.05 -20.05
CA SER A 249 0.96 24.11 -20.50
C SER A 249 2.41 23.67 -20.63
N ALA A 250 2.86 22.84 -19.72
CA ALA A 250 4.17 22.17 -19.66
C ALA A 250 4.05 21.01 -18.66
N LYS A 251 4.85 19.97 -18.81
CA LYS A 251 4.89 18.87 -17.83
C LYS A 251 5.14 19.41 -16.42
N THR A 252 4.54 18.82 -15.41
CA THR A 252 4.65 19.30 -14.02
C THR A 252 6.10 19.46 -13.58
N ARG A 253 6.99 18.52 -13.91
CA ARG A 253 8.42 18.55 -13.60
C ARG A 253 9.21 19.66 -14.30
N GLU A 254 8.72 20.19 -15.43
CA GLU A 254 9.39 21.25 -16.18
C GLU A 254 9.03 22.66 -15.67
N GLN A 255 8.02 22.79 -14.79
CA GLN A 255 7.48 24.08 -14.36
C GLN A 255 8.24 24.71 -13.20
N VAL A 256 9.09 23.95 -12.49
CA VAL A 256 9.83 24.42 -11.31
C VAL A 256 11.34 24.31 -11.55
N PRO A 257 11.96 25.31 -12.21
CA PRO A 257 13.41 25.32 -12.45
C PRO A 257 14.18 25.27 -11.13
N GLY A 258 15.08 24.31 -11.00
CA GLY A 258 15.90 24.14 -9.80
C GLY A 258 15.29 23.24 -8.73
N ALA A 259 14.12 22.66 -8.95
CA ALA A 259 13.63 21.56 -8.12
C ALA A 259 14.63 20.39 -8.14
N THR A 260 14.70 19.65 -7.05
CA THR A 260 15.60 18.50 -6.96
C THR A 260 15.03 17.33 -7.74
N VAL A 261 15.83 16.79 -8.66
CA VAL A 261 15.48 15.57 -9.39
C VAL A 261 15.75 14.37 -8.49
N PHE A 262 14.71 13.57 -8.29
CA PHE A 262 14.76 12.26 -7.65
C PHE A 262 14.47 11.22 -8.75
N GLN A 263 15.56 10.64 -9.28
CA GLN A 263 15.49 9.81 -10.50
C GLN A 263 14.73 8.53 -10.26
N ARG A 264 13.60 8.33 -10.96
CA ARG A 264 12.68 7.22 -10.75
C ARG A 264 12.27 7.15 -9.27
N GLY A 265 11.43 8.10 -8.85
CA GLY A 265 10.86 8.14 -7.50
C GLY A 265 9.76 7.10 -7.37
N GLU A 266 9.91 6.18 -6.42
CA GLU A 266 9.09 5.01 -6.18
C GLU A 266 8.22 5.17 -4.91
N GLY A 267 8.02 4.09 -4.16
CA GLY A 267 7.23 4.07 -2.94
C GLY A 267 7.56 5.19 -1.96
N ILE A 268 6.55 5.70 -1.26
CA ILE A 268 6.69 6.72 -0.22
C ILE A 268 5.80 6.39 0.99
N TRP A 269 6.30 6.64 2.21
CA TRP A 269 5.55 6.40 3.45
C TRP A 269 5.74 7.54 4.45
N TYR A 270 4.65 7.91 5.14
CA TYR A 270 4.69 8.87 6.25
C TYR A 270 4.75 8.15 7.59
N PHE A 271 5.65 8.56 8.48
CA PHE A 271 5.70 8.09 9.86
C PHE A 271 6.26 9.14 10.80
N ASP A 272 5.53 9.47 11.86
CA ASP A 272 5.93 10.37 12.96
C ASP A 272 6.62 11.69 12.53
N GLY A 273 6.07 12.36 11.51
CA GLY A 273 6.58 13.62 11.00
C GLY A 273 7.77 13.49 10.03
N TRP A 274 8.01 12.30 9.52
CA TRP A 274 8.93 12.01 8.44
C TRP A 274 8.19 11.45 7.23
N ILE A 275 8.70 11.73 6.05
CA ILE A 275 8.42 10.92 4.85
C ILE A 275 9.69 10.17 4.47
N TYR A 276 9.52 8.91 4.13
CA TYR A 276 10.55 8.03 3.60
C TYR A 276 10.15 7.64 2.18
N PHE A 277 11.08 7.68 1.23
CA PHE A 277 10.79 7.32 -0.15
C PHE A 277 12.01 6.72 -0.84
N CYS A 278 11.75 5.98 -1.92
CA CYS A 278 12.74 5.28 -2.70
C CYS A 278 13.01 5.96 -4.05
N THR A 279 14.20 5.73 -4.61
CA THR A 279 14.54 6.03 -6.01
C THR A 279 15.29 4.84 -6.59
N THR A 280 14.70 4.19 -7.61
CA THR A 280 15.28 2.97 -8.20
C THR A 280 16.52 3.26 -9.02
N ALA A 281 16.57 4.38 -9.76
CA ALA A 281 17.67 4.65 -10.69
C ALA A 281 19.04 4.75 -10.02
N ASP A 282 19.11 5.13 -8.76
CA ASP A 282 20.34 5.22 -7.98
C ASP A 282 20.34 4.37 -6.69
N HIS A 283 19.32 3.47 -6.56
CA HIS A 283 19.17 2.50 -5.48
C HIS A 283 19.16 3.16 -4.09
N SER A 284 18.46 4.28 -3.93
CA SER A 284 18.52 5.11 -2.74
C SER A 284 17.23 5.11 -1.94
N VAL A 285 17.36 5.14 -0.59
CA VAL A 285 16.26 5.41 0.34
C VAL A 285 16.52 6.76 0.99
N HIS A 286 15.54 7.62 0.92
CA HIS A 286 15.56 9.00 1.36
C HIS A 286 14.65 9.22 2.56
N GLY A 287 14.95 10.24 3.38
CA GLY A 287 14.09 10.70 4.46
C GLY A 287 14.02 12.23 4.49
N ILE A 288 12.83 12.77 4.73
CA ILE A 288 12.63 14.20 5.01
C ILE A 288 11.95 14.34 6.37
N ASP A 289 12.61 15.04 7.28
CA ASP A 289 12.01 15.53 8.52
C ASP A 289 11.13 16.73 8.20
N LEU A 290 9.82 16.54 8.23
CA LEU A 290 8.83 17.58 7.89
C LEU A 290 8.74 18.69 8.95
N ARG A 291 9.12 18.39 10.20
CA ARG A 291 9.11 19.36 11.30
C ARG A 291 10.27 20.35 11.22
N ASN A 292 11.42 19.88 10.73
CA ASN A 292 12.65 20.67 10.63
C ASN A 292 12.99 21.06 9.19
N GLU A 293 12.21 20.61 8.21
CA GLU A 293 12.45 20.80 6.77
C GLU A 293 13.87 20.42 6.37
N THR A 294 14.29 19.20 6.78
CA THR A 294 15.66 18.70 6.51
C THR A 294 15.61 17.33 5.84
N TYR A 295 16.50 17.17 4.87
CA TYR A 295 16.69 15.96 4.08
C TYR A 295 17.85 15.12 4.62
N THR A 296 17.69 13.79 4.56
CA THR A 296 18.72 12.80 4.90
C THR A 296 18.71 11.68 3.87
N LEU A 297 19.87 11.34 3.31
CA LEU A 297 20.06 10.11 2.57
C LEU A 297 20.26 8.97 3.58
N ILE A 298 19.29 8.04 3.62
CA ILE A 298 19.29 6.92 4.58
C ILE A 298 20.11 5.76 4.06
N TRP A 299 19.90 5.38 2.81
CA TRP A 299 20.60 4.29 2.13
C TRP A 299 20.97 4.70 0.72
N LYS A 300 22.08 4.18 0.23
CA LYS A 300 22.46 4.23 -1.18
C LYS A 300 23.03 2.87 -1.56
N GLY A 301 22.49 2.28 -2.64
CA GLY A 301 22.91 0.97 -3.12
C GLY A 301 24.42 0.86 -3.32
N ASP A 302 24.95 -0.30 -3.06
CA ASP A 302 26.36 -0.66 -3.11
C ASP A 302 27.32 0.26 -2.31
N PRO A 303 27.04 0.52 -1.01
CA PRO A 303 27.93 1.35 -0.20
C PRO A 303 29.28 0.68 0.06
N GLU A 304 29.41 -0.62 -0.17
CA GLU A 304 30.61 -1.42 0.04
C GLU A 304 31.44 -1.59 -1.24
N GLY A 305 30.90 -1.20 -2.41
CA GLY A 305 31.59 -1.31 -3.69
C GLY A 305 31.74 -2.75 -4.21
N LEU A 306 30.80 -3.62 -3.82
CA LEU A 306 30.76 -5.04 -4.25
C LEU A 306 30.08 -5.23 -5.62
N GLY A 307 29.37 -4.22 -6.08
CA GLY A 307 28.43 -4.26 -7.19
C GLY A 307 27.01 -4.25 -6.69
N VAL A 308 26.10 -3.57 -7.42
CA VAL A 308 24.71 -3.37 -7.01
C VAL A 308 23.98 -4.70 -6.83
N GLU A 309 24.24 -5.67 -7.68
CA GLU A 309 23.63 -7.00 -7.65
C GLU A 309 23.97 -7.83 -6.40
N ASP A 310 25.11 -7.51 -5.74
CA ASP A 310 25.58 -8.19 -4.54
C ASP A 310 25.31 -7.34 -3.27
N ALA A 311 24.70 -6.17 -3.41
CA ALA A 311 24.35 -5.32 -2.27
C ALA A 311 23.19 -5.93 -1.48
N VAL A 312 23.18 -5.75 -0.16
CA VAL A 312 22.12 -6.25 0.73
C VAL A 312 20.75 -5.62 0.47
N LEU A 313 20.71 -4.49 -0.22
CA LEU A 313 19.50 -3.80 -0.68
C LEU A 313 19.84 -3.08 -1.99
N SER A 314 19.17 -3.45 -3.04
CA SER A 314 19.29 -2.86 -4.38
C SER A 314 17.91 -2.69 -5.00
N HIS A 315 17.83 -2.03 -6.16
CA HIS A 315 16.59 -1.90 -6.93
C HIS A 315 15.39 -1.56 -6.02
N VAL A 316 15.60 -0.58 -5.12
CA VAL A 316 14.59 -0.16 -4.14
C VAL A 316 13.32 0.34 -4.82
N ASP A 317 12.19 -0.09 -4.34
CA ASP A 317 10.90 0.22 -4.91
C ASP A 317 9.89 0.60 -3.81
N ASN A 318 8.90 -0.22 -3.52
CA ASN A 318 7.91 0.08 -2.51
C ASN A 318 8.51 0.10 -1.08
N ILE A 319 7.94 0.94 -0.23
CA ILE A 319 8.39 1.10 1.16
C ILE A 319 7.20 1.21 2.11
N THR A 320 7.32 0.60 3.28
CA THR A 320 6.41 0.81 4.41
C THR A 320 7.18 0.93 5.71
N VAL A 321 6.49 1.28 6.79
CA VAL A 321 7.06 1.36 8.14
C VAL A 321 6.29 0.43 9.09
N ASP A 322 7.02 -0.41 9.84
CA ASP A 322 6.46 -0.99 11.05
C ASP A 322 6.35 0.10 12.13
N GLU A 323 5.18 0.72 12.23
CA GLU A 323 4.94 1.87 13.11
C GLU A 323 5.18 1.57 14.60
N GLY A 324 5.25 0.29 14.99
CA GLY A 324 5.51 -0.11 16.36
C GLY A 324 7.00 -0.18 16.70
N SER A 325 7.86 -0.47 15.73
CA SER A 325 9.32 -0.53 15.90
C SER A 325 10.05 0.64 15.24
N GLY A 326 9.43 1.27 14.23
CA GLY A 326 10.06 2.26 13.37
C GLY A 326 10.96 1.65 12.27
N ASP A 327 10.91 0.33 12.09
CA ASP A 327 11.64 -0.35 11.02
C ASP A 327 11.01 0.01 9.65
N LEU A 328 11.83 0.44 8.70
CA LEU A 328 11.42 0.53 7.30
C LEU A 328 11.48 -0.87 6.69
N VAL A 329 10.50 -1.23 5.88
CA VAL A 329 10.51 -2.43 5.03
C VAL A 329 10.49 -1.96 3.60
N VAL A 330 11.55 -2.29 2.86
CA VAL A 330 11.77 -1.89 1.47
C VAL A 330 11.68 -3.13 0.59
N ALA A 331 10.93 -3.04 -0.49
CA ALA A 331 10.83 -4.08 -1.52
C ALA A 331 11.83 -3.81 -2.64
N GLU A 332 12.27 -4.88 -3.31
CA GLU A 332 13.17 -4.80 -4.46
C GLU A 332 12.43 -5.06 -5.78
N ASP A 333 12.61 -4.19 -6.78
CA ASP A 333 12.23 -4.41 -8.17
C ASP A 333 13.26 -5.33 -8.84
N GLY A 334 13.07 -6.65 -8.72
CA GLY A 334 14.00 -7.65 -9.26
C GLY A 334 15.16 -7.96 -8.32
N GLY A 335 16.40 -7.93 -8.83
CA GLY A 335 17.58 -8.25 -8.02
C GLY A 335 17.55 -9.68 -7.48
N ASN A 336 17.72 -9.82 -6.16
CA ASN A 336 17.63 -11.09 -5.47
C ASN A 336 16.24 -11.35 -4.84
N MET A 337 15.25 -10.52 -5.18
CA MET A 337 13.83 -10.66 -4.79
C MET A 337 13.64 -10.65 -3.26
N GLU A 338 14.03 -9.57 -2.61
CA GLU A 338 13.95 -9.45 -1.15
C GLU A 338 12.99 -8.35 -0.67
N LEU A 339 12.39 -8.58 0.50
CA LEU A 339 12.02 -7.53 1.41
C LEU A 339 13.18 -7.31 2.39
N VAL A 340 13.66 -6.09 2.48
CA VAL A 340 14.80 -5.71 3.30
C VAL A 340 14.36 -4.73 4.37
N ILE A 341 14.80 -4.94 5.62
CA ILE A 341 14.55 -3.99 6.70
C ILE A 341 15.68 -2.99 6.85
N ILE A 342 15.31 -1.75 7.21
CA ILE A 342 16.24 -0.72 7.71
C ILE A 342 15.76 -0.32 9.09
N THR A 343 16.51 -0.67 10.12
CA THR A 343 16.14 -0.34 11.50
C THR A 343 16.42 1.13 11.85
N PRO A 344 15.78 1.71 12.88
CA PRO A 344 16.03 3.11 13.29
C PRO A 344 17.48 3.39 13.68
N ASP A 345 18.23 2.39 14.12
CA ASP A 345 19.66 2.51 14.42
C ASP A 345 20.56 2.29 13.20
N GLY A 346 19.96 2.04 12.02
CA GLY A 346 20.63 2.03 10.72
C GLY A 346 21.19 0.66 10.32
N VAL A 347 20.65 -0.43 10.81
CA VAL A 347 20.98 -1.79 10.32
C VAL A 347 20.13 -2.10 9.09
N VAL A 348 20.77 -2.56 8.01
CA VAL A 348 20.13 -3.06 6.79
C VAL A 348 20.32 -4.57 6.72
N ALA A 349 19.23 -5.32 6.60
CA ALA A 349 19.28 -6.77 6.54
C ALA A 349 18.03 -7.35 5.84
N PRO A 350 18.14 -8.51 5.15
CA PRO A 350 16.99 -9.15 4.53
C PRO A 350 15.98 -9.65 5.58
N LEU A 351 14.70 -9.57 5.25
CA LEU A 351 13.57 -10.09 6.02
C LEU A 351 12.92 -11.29 5.34
N VAL A 352 12.77 -11.22 4.02
CA VAL A 352 12.17 -12.29 3.19
C VAL A 352 12.95 -12.34 1.89
N ARG A 353 13.13 -13.56 1.33
CA ARG A 353 13.58 -13.74 -0.05
C ARG A 353 12.68 -14.72 -0.77
N VAL A 354 12.27 -14.39 -1.97
CA VAL A 354 11.54 -15.29 -2.88
C VAL A 354 12.55 -16.02 -3.75
N VAL A 355 12.51 -17.37 -3.75
CA VAL A 355 13.47 -18.20 -4.52
C VAL A 355 12.80 -19.26 -5.39
N GLY A 356 11.48 -19.21 -5.51
CA GLY A 356 10.71 -20.13 -6.33
C GLY A 356 10.97 -19.92 -7.83
N GLN A 357 10.79 -20.99 -8.62
CA GLN A 357 10.84 -20.89 -10.09
C GLN A 357 9.68 -20.06 -10.62
N GLY A 358 9.92 -19.19 -11.60
CA GLY A 358 8.91 -18.33 -12.24
C GLY A 358 8.86 -16.92 -11.67
N HIS A 359 9.77 -16.57 -10.75
CA HIS A 359 9.90 -15.23 -10.20
C HIS A 359 11.04 -14.41 -10.81
N GLU A 360 11.76 -14.97 -11.80
CA GLU A 360 12.99 -14.38 -12.34
C GLU A 360 12.79 -13.05 -13.08
N GLU A 361 11.57 -12.80 -13.56
CA GLU A 361 11.18 -11.56 -14.25
C GLU A 361 10.15 -10.78 -13.41
N SER A 362 10.13 -11.01 -12.09
CA SER A 362 9.20 -10.38 -11.17
C SER A 362 9.90 -9.35 -10.30
N GLU A 363 9.11 -8.64 -9.54
CA GLU A 363 9.49 -7.71 -8.49
C GLU A 363 8.69 -7.99 -7.22
N MET A 364 9.21 -7.50 -6.09
CA MET A 364 8.51 -7.53 -4.81
C MET A 364 7.71 -6.24 -4.65
N THR A 365 6.41 -6.33 -4.35
CA THR A 365 5.54 -5.14 -4.29
C THR A 365 4.66 -5.12 -3.05
N GLY A 366 4.16 -3.93 -2.70
CA GLY A 366 3.11 -3.68 -1.73
C GLY A 366 3.34 -4.18 -0.31
N PRO A 367 4.57 -4.10 0.29
CA PRO A 367 4.76 -4.53 1.67
C PRO A 367 3.90 -3.70 2.61
N VAL A 368 3.04 -4.34 3.42
CA VAL A 368 2.19 -3.64 4.39
C VAL A 368 1.83 -4.54 5.58
N PHE A 369 1.83 -3.97 6.78
CA PHE A 369 1.41 -4.67 7.99
C PHE A 369 -0.11 -4.60 8.18
N ASN A 370 -0.69 -5.66 8.79
CA ASN A 370 -2.05 -5.55 9.32
C ASN A 370 -2.11 -4.61 10.54
N PRO A 371 -3.29 -4.19 11.01
CA PRO A 371 -3.42 -3.24 12.12
C PRO A 371 -2.73 -3.69 13.42
N THR A 372 -2.66 -5.00 13.69
CA THR A 372 -1.99 -5.57 14.87
C THR A 372 -0.49 -5.79 14.69
N ARG A 373 0.03 -5.60 13.47
CA ARG A 373 1.45 -5.74 13.11
C ARG A 373 2.06 -7.11 13.45
N ASP A 374 1.25 -8.14 13.42
CA ASP A 374 1.69 -9.54 13.55
C ASP A 374 1.66 -10.29 12.20
N ARG A 375 1.20 -9.61 11.14
CA ARG A 375 1.17 -10.08 9.75
C ARG A 375 1.73 -9.00 8.83
N LEU A 376 2.50 -9.43 7.83
CA LEU A 376 2.99 -8.59 6.74
C LEU A 376 2.53 -9.20 5.42
N TYR A 377 1.91 -8.38 4.57
CA TYR A 377 1.50 -8.74 3.21
C TYR A 377 2.51 -8.20 2.22
N PHE A 378 2.70 -8.89 1.11
CA PHE A 378 3.46 -8.43 -0.04
C PHE A 378 3.10 -9.28 -1.26
N SER A 379 3.51 -8.84 -2.46
CA SER A 379 3.31 -9.61 -3.67
C SER A 379 4.62 -9.84 -4.42
N SER A 380 4.68 -10.95 -5.16
CA SER A 380 5.54 -11.09 -6.32
C SER A 380 4.67 -10.73 -7.52
N GLN A 381 4.86 -9.53 -8.07
CA GLN A 381 3.94 -8.89 -9.01
C GLN A 381 3.69 -9.74 -10.25
N ARG A 382 4.74 -10.33 -10.79
CA ARG A 382 4.72 -11.25 -11.94
C ARG A 382 5.10 -12.67 -11.55
N GLY A 383 4.79 -13.07 -10.31
CA GLY A 383 4.97 -14.42 -9.83
C GLY A 383 4.10 -15.44 -10.57
N PRO A 384 4.47 -16.75 -10.51
CA PRO A 384 3.82 -17.80 -11.31
C PRO A 384 2.35 -18.02 -10.92
N SER A 385 1.54 -18.24 -11.94
CA SER A 385 0.10 -18.54 -11.81
C SER A 385 -0.27 -19.82 -12.56
N PRO A 386 -1.40 -20.49 -12.25
CA PRO A 386 -1.85 -21.68 -12.96
C PRO A 386 -2.25 -21.44 -14.42
N ARG A 387 -2.67 -20.21 -14.73
CA ARG A 387 -3.13 -19.80 -16.07
C ARG A 387 -2.17 -18.78 -16.67
N THR A 388 -2.10 -18.74 -18.01
CA THR A 388 -1.33 -17.69 -18.70
C THR A 388 -2.05 -16.34 -18.61
N VAL A 389 -1.28 -15.25 -18.61
CA VAL A 389 -1.85 -13.89 -18.60
C VAL A 389 -2.85 -13.67 -19.75
N PRO A 390 -2.59 -14.10 -21.00
CA PRO A 390 -3.60 -14.02 -22.09
C PRO A 390 -4.85 -14.88 -21.87
N ASP A 391 -4.76 -16.00 -21.12
CA ASP A 391 -5.93 -16.83 -20.78
C ASP A 391 -6.82 -16.17 -19.72
N ILE A 392 -6.22 -15.38 -18.84
CA ILE A 392 -6.93 -14.63 -17.78
C ILE A 392 -7.55 -13.35 -18.36
N MET A 393 -6.76 -12.61 -19.14
CA MET A 393 -7.18 -11.34 -19.74
C MET A 393 -7.06 -11.43 -21.27
N PRO A 394 -8.09 -11.91 -21.99
CA PRO A 394 -8.10 -11.89 -23.45
C PRO A 394 -7.91 -10.46 -24.00
N ASP A 395 -7.25 -10.36 -25.15
CA ASP A 395 -6.94 -9.09 -25.82
C ASP A 395 -5.88 -8.20 -25.12
N ILE A 396 -5.25 -8.68 -24.02
CA ILE A 396 -4.05 -8.03 -23.50
C ILE A 396 -2.91 -8.12 -24.53
N THR A 397 -2.09 -7.08 -24.63
CA THR A 397 -0.85 -7.12 -25.41
C THR A 397 0.26 -7.63 -24.50
N PRO A 398 0.67 -8.90 -24.63
CA PRO A 398 1.73 -9.44 -23.78
C PRO A 398 3.09 -8.85 -24.18
N ILE A 399 3.98 -8.69 -23.20
CA ILE A 399 5.33 -8.17 -23.38
C ILE A 399 6.33 -9.18 -22.84
N ALA A 400 7.07 -9.81 -23.74
CA ALA A 400 8.00 -10.89 -23.41
C ALA A 400 9.06 -10.47 -22.39
N ALA A 401 9.53 -9.23 -22.46
CA ALA A 401 10.54 -8.69 -21.54
C ALA A 401 10.04 -8.56 -20.09
N LEU A 402 8.71 -8.53 -19.90
CA LEU A 402 8.06 -8.51 -18.58
C LEU A 402 7.55 -9.90 -18.15
N GLY A 403 7.87 -10.96 -18.88
CA GLY A 403 7.40 -12.31 -18.59
C GLY A 403 5.88 -12.53 -18.79
N THR A 404 5.14 -11.56 -19.33
CA THR A 404 3.68 -11.57 -19.40
C THR A 404 3.09 -12.35 -20.57
N GLU A 405 3.90 -13.07 -21.33
CA GLU A 405 3.43 -14.04 -22.35
C GLU A 405 3.01 -15.37 -21.72
N GLY A 406 3.45 -15.65 -20.48
CA GLY A 406 3.32 -16.91 -19.77
C GLY A 406 2.39 -16.85 -18.55
N PRO A 407 2.49 -17.87 -17.68
CA PRO A 407 1.71 -17.97 -16.46
C PRO A 407 2.34 -17.16 -15.32
N ASN A 408 2.45 -15.85 -15.50
CA ASN A 408 3.10 -14.92 -14.59
C ASN A 408 2.15 -13.79 -14.20
N ALA A 409 1.02 -14.15 -13.56
CA ALA A 409 -0.06 -13.21 -13.24
C ALA A 409 0.09 -12.51 -11.88
N GLY A 410 0.99 -13.02 -11.05
CA GLY A 410 1.28 -12.49 -9.71
C GLY A 410 0.76 -13.36 -8.57
N ILE A 411 1.45 -13.30 -7.44
CA ILE A 411 1.09 -14.01 -6.20
C ILE A 411 1.19 -13.03 -5.04
N THR A 412 0.14 -13.00 -4.21
CA THR A 412 0.12 -12.24 -2.95
C THR A 412 0.30 -13.18 -1.77
N TYR A 413 1.23 -12.83 -0.89
CA TYR A 413 1.61 -13.58 0.30
C TYR A 413 1.22 -12.85 1.59
N GLU A 414 1.00 -13.63 2.64
CA GLU A 414 1.00 -13.19 4.02
C GLU A 414 2.12 -13.91 4.75
N ILE A 415 2.95 -13.18 5.49
CA ILE A 415 3.84 -13.76 6.49
C ILE A 415 3.39 -13.36 7.89
N SER A 416 3.43 -14.33 8.81
CA SER A 416 3.11 -14.13 10.21
C SER A 416 4.33 -14.44 11.06
N GLY A 417 4.57 -13.63 12.10
CA GLY A 417 5.75 -13.86 12.92
C GLY A 417 5.93 -12.90 14.09
N PRO A 418 7.04 -13.01 14.78
CA PRO A 418 7.33 -12.21 15.97
C PRO A 418 7.87 -10.82 15.60
N PHE A 419 7.16 -10.06 14.74
CA PHE A 419 7.55 -8.69 14.38
C PHE A 419 7.77 -7.82 15.61
N ARG A 420 8.75 -6.93 15.55
CA ARG A 420 9.16 -6.08 16.68
C ARG A 420 8.08 -5.08 17.08
N GLY A 421 7.33 -4.58 16.12
CA GLY A 421 6.28 -3.60 16.32
C GLY A 421 4.90 -4.17 16.64
N ARG A 422 4.78 -5.52 16.73
CA ARG A 422 3.48 -6.17 16.96
C ARG A 422 2.81 -5.71 18.24
N ILE A 423 1.49 -5.54 18.19
CA ILE A 423 0.68 -5.31 19.38
C ILE A 423 0.51 -6.64 20.12
N VAL A 424 1.05 -6.73 21.33
CA VAL A 424 0.87 -7.89 22.19
C VAL A 424 -0.30 -7.61 23.12
N ALA A 425 -1.38 -8.39 23.02
CA ALA A 425 -2.49 -8.30 23.95
C ALA A 425 -1.97 -8.50 25.41
N PRO A 426 -2.46 -7.72 26.39
CA PRO A 426 -2.09 -7.91 27.77
C PRO A 426 -2.40 -9.35 28.19
N VAL A 427 -1.40 -10.06 28.71
CA VAL A 427 -1.62 -11.38 29.29
C VAL A 427 -2.63 -11.21 30.42
N ALA A 428 -3.79 -11.84 30.29
CA ALA A 428 -4.78 -11.84 31.36
C ALA A 428 -4.09 -12.30 32.66
N PRO A 429 -4.26 -11.57 33.79
CA PRO A 429 -3.67 -12.00 35.03
C PRO A 429 -4.14 -13.44 35.34
N PRO A 430 -3.25 -14.30 35.87
CA PRO A 430 -3.63 -15.66 36.17
C PRO A 430 -4.91 -15.65 36.99
N VAL A 431 -5.91 -16.39 36.54
CA VAL A 431 -7.16 -16.56 37.28
C VAL A 431 -6.77 -17.19 38.62
N THR A 432 -6.73 -16.37 39.67
CA THR A 432 -6.58 -16.89 41.03
C THR A 432 -7.85 -17.66 41.32
N GLU A 433 -7.72 -18.98 41.46
CA GLU A 433 -8.84 -19.79 41.94
C GLU A 433 -9.42 -19.12 43.19
N PRO A 434 -10.76 -18.94 43.23
CA PRO A 434 -11.38 -18.43 44.44
C PRO A 434 -10.99 -19.33 45.60
N PRO A 435 -10.67 -18.77 46.79
CA PRO A 435 -10.34 -19.59 47.95
C PRO A 435 -11.48 -20.58 48.20
N PRO A 436 -11.20 -21.82 48.64
CA PRO A 436 -12.22 -22.83 48.85
C PRO A 436 -13.29 -22.30 49.81
N GLU A 437 -14.55 -22.38 49.39
CA GLU A 437 -15.68 -21.97 50.23
C GLU A 437 -15.59 -22.62 51.60
N THR A 438 -15.41 -21.79 52.61
CA THR A 438 -15.49 -22.25 54.01
C THR A 438 -16.95 -22.59 54.28
N THR A 439 -17.27 -23.86 54.38
CA THR A 439 -18.60 -24.33 54.75
C THR A 439 -18.93 -23.80 56.12
N VAL A 440 -19.80 -22.80 56.18
CA VAL A 440 -20.42 -22.32 57.42
C VAL A 440 -21.45 -23.35 57.83
N PRO A 441 -21.49 -23.80 59.13
CA PRO A 441 -22.50 -24.74 59.57
C PRO A 441 -23.90 -24.15 59.45
N GLU A 442 -24.80 -24.88 58.87
CA GLU A 442 -26.21 -24.54 58.65
C GLU A 442 -26.91 -24.32 59.99
N THR A 443 -27.27 -23.04 60.28
CA THR A 443 -28.09 -22.69 61.42
C THR A 443 -29.56 -22.80 61.00
N THR A 444 -30.26 -23.81 61.52
CA THR A 444 -31.69 -24.01 61.31
C THR A 444 -32.49 -22.82 61.91
N VAL A 445 -33.10 -22.01 61.05
CA VAL A 445 -34.06 -20.96 61.42
C VAL A 445 -35.47 -21.56 61.29
N PRO A 446 -36.39 -21.34 62.23
CA PRO A 446 -37.76 -21.88 62.15
C PRO A 446 -38.56 -21.17 61.03
N GLU A 447 -39.35 -22.00 60.37
CA GLU A 447 -40.25 -21.65 59.28
C GLU A 447 -41.31 -20.64 59.71
N THR A 448 -41.28 -19.44 59.15
CA THR A 448 -42.34 -18.42 59.31
C THR A 448 -43.19 -18.43 58.07
N THR A 449 -44.43 -18.83 58.19
CA THR A 449 -45.46 -18.83 57.14
C THR A 449 -45.76 -17.40 56.66
N GLU A 450 -45.45 -17.12 55.40
CA GLU A 450 -45.81 -15.86 54.69
C GLU A 450 -47.24 -15.96 54.14
N PRO A 451 -48.01 -14.87 54.17
CA PRO A 451 -49.35 -14.83 53.58
C PRO A 451 -49.31 -14.66 52.04
N GLN A 452 -50.15 -15.44 51.40
CA GLN A 452 -50.35 -15.51 49.98
C GLN A 452 -50.76 -14.17 49.35
N ALA A 453 -49.90 -13.61 48.43
CA ALA A 453 -50.23 -12.43 47.67
C ALA A 453 -51.16 -12.77 46.48
N THR A 454 -52.23 -12.04 46.36
CA THR A 454 -53.24 -12.12 45.29
C THR A 454 -52.67 -11.45 44.01
N GLU A 455 -52.80 -12.15 42.86
CA GLU A 455 -52.48 -11.62 41.52
C GLU A 455 -53.33 -10.42 41.13
N PRO A 456 -52.76 -9.39 40.47
CA PRO A 456 -53.54 -8.33 39.85
C PRO A 456 -54.10 -8.79 38.46
N PRO A 457 -55.26 -8.23 38.03
CA PRO A 457 -55.90 -8.66 36.79
C PRO A 457 -55.16 -8.20 35.53
N PRO A 458 -55.32 -8.89 34.38
CA PRO A 458 -54.58 -8.62 33.16
C PRO A 458 -55.04 -7.31 32.50
N THR A 459 -54.05 -6.47 32.13
CA THR A 459 -54.29 -5.24 31.37
C THR A 459 -54.34 -5.61 29.88
N THR A 460 -55.49 -5.38 29.26
CA THR A 460 -55.70 -5.49 27.81
C THR A 460 -55.07 -4.31 27.07
N LEU A 461 -54.19 -4.56 26.14
CA LEU A 461 -53.70 -3.60 25.15
C LEU A 461 -54.72 -3.49 24.00
N PRO A 462 -55.00 -2.28 23.46
CA PRO A 462 -55.86 -2.12 22.31
C PRO A 462 -55.11 -2.43 20.98
N SER A 463 -55.81 -3.10 20.07
CA SER A 463 -55.41 -3.39 18.68
C SER A 463 -55.24 -2.11 17.85
N PRO A 464 -54.35 -2.10 16.83
CA PRO A 464 -54.18 -0.96 15.94
C PRO A 464 -55.33 -0.87 14.95
N VAL A 465 -55.80 0.34 14.71
CA VAL A 465 -56.84 0.71 13.75
C VAL A 465 -56.20 0.90 12.37
N ASP A 466 -56.75 0.22 11.38
CA ASP A 466 -56.53 0.47 9.96
C ASP A 466 -56.94 1.89 9.57
N THR A 467 -56.03 2.62 8.89
CA THR A 467 -56.44 3.82 8.14
C THR A 467 -55.85 3.81 6.74
N LEU A 468 -56.78 3.90 5.83
CA LEU A 468 -56.77 3.87 4.38
C LEU A 468 -55.77 4.80 3.67
N ALA A 469 -55.39 4.29 2.51
CA ALA A 469 -54.83 4.87 1.32
C ALA A 469 -55.05 6.36 1.05
N GLY A 470 -53.97 7.05 0.68
CA GLY A 470 -53.95 8.34 0.02
C GLY A 470 -52.92 8.34 -1.10
N ALA A 471 -53.39 8.64 -2.31
CA ALA A 471 -52.73 8.55 -3.59
C ALA A 471 -51.49 9.43 -3.74
N ALA A 472 -50.49 8.92 -4.47
CA ALA A 472 -49.37 9.65 -4.99
C ALA A 472 -49.76 10.52 -6.20
N PRO A 473 -49.14 11.66 -6.44
CA PRO A 473 -49.12 12.31 -7.75
C PRO A 473 -47.90 11.87 -8.57
N GLU A 474 -48.15 11.49 -9.81
CA GLU A 474 -47.20 11.25 -10.87
C GLU A 474 -46.37 12.52 -11.15
N ALA A 475 -45.05 12.38 -11.20
CA ALA A 475 -44.14 13.38 -11.77
C ALA A 475 -43.76 12.97 -13.20
N GLN A 476 -44.13 13.79 -14.14
CA GLN A 476 -43.79 13.68 -15.55
C GLN A 476 -42.29 13.86 -15.76
N THR A 477 -41.70 12.94 -16.49
CA THR A 477 -40.34 13.07 -17.07
C THR A 477 -40.43 13.80 -18.39
N ASP A 478 -39.88 15.02 -18.45
CA ASP A 478 -39.58 15.68 -19.71
C ASP A 478 -38.22 15.19 -20.22
N VAL A 479 -38.25 14.48 -21.34
CA VAL A 479 -37.11 14.07 -22.14
C VAL A 479 -36.77 15.22 -23.09
N ALA A 480 -35.64 15.91 -22.88
CA ALA A 480 -35.11 16.84 -23.86
C ALA A 480 -34.24 16.08 -24.87
N GLU A 481 -34.76 15.96 -26.05
CA GLU A 481 -34.11 15.47 -27.27
C GLU A 481 -33.07 16.49 -27.74
N VAL A 482 -31.77 16.13 -27.70
CA VAL A 482 -30.69 16.92 -28.32
C VAL A 482 -30.40 16.34 -29.68
N VAL A 483 -30.74 17.12 -30.68
CA VAL A 483 -30.57 16.88 -32.11
C VAL A 483 -29.06 16.77 -32.46
N ALA A 484 -28.67 15.67 -33.09
CA ALA A 484 -27.39 15.49 -33.74
C ALA A 484 -27.32 16.37 -34.99
N ALA A 485 -26.31 17.23 -35.04
CA ALA A 485 -25.94 17.96 -36.28
C ALA A 485 -24.81 17.19 -36.97
N ASP A 486 -25.16 16.61 -38.12
CA ASP A 486 -24.25 16.07 -39.11
C ASP A 486 -23.49 17.22 -39.81
N SER A 487 -22.17 17.16 -39.85
CA SER A 487 -21.36 17.94 -40.76
C SER A 487 -20.21 17.13 -41.30
N SER A 488 -20.46 16.47 -42.41
CA SER A 488 -19.44 16.02 -43.35
C SER A 488 -18.71 17.26 -43.92
N ASN A 489 -17.38 17.34 -43.78
CA ASN A 489 -16.56 17.83 -44.88
C ASN A 489 -15.09 17.42 -44.77
N GLN A 490 -14.54 17.18 -45.92
CA GLN A 490 -13.31 16.63 -46.39
C GLN A 490 -11.98 17.26 -45.91
N GLY A 491 -10.98 16.41 -45.80
CA GLY A 491 -9.66 16.58 -46.41
C GLY A 491 -8.62 17.34 -45.62
N GLY A 492 -7.61 16.62 -45.18
CA GLY A 492 -6.35 17.21 -44.76
C GLY A 492 -5.43 16.21 -44.07
N SER A 493 -4.39 15.80 -44.79
CA SER A 493 -3.32 14.95 -44.27
C SER A 493 -2.76 15.47 -42.97
N GLY A 494 -2.99 14.76 -41.86
CA GLY A 494 -2.36 14.95 -40.56
C GLY A 494 -1.58 13.72 -40.18
N LEU A 495 -0.30 13.90 -40.12
CA LEU A 495 0.79 12.97 -39.91
C LEU A 495 0.60 12.19 -38.62
N LEU A 496 0.77 10.88 -38.72
CA LEU A 496 0.93 9.95 -37.61
C LEU A 496 2.12 10.39 -36.72
N ILE A 497 1.85 10.91 -35.53
CA ILE A 497 2.83 11.17 -34.46
C ILE A 497 2.47 10.44 -33.16
N GLY A 498 1.36 9.70 -33.11
CA GLY A 498 0.95 8.95 -31.92
C GLY A 498 1.66 7.62 -31.66
N GLY A 499 2.49 7.15 -32.58
CA GLY A 499 3.15 5.83 -32.44
C GLY A 499 4.56 5.84 -31.85
N SER A 500 5.14 7.03 -31.58
CA SER A 500 6.56 7.10 -31.22
C SER A 500 6.84 7.25 -29.73
N VAL A 501 5.89 7.69 -28.91
CA VAL A 501 6.09 7.94 -27.49
C VAL A 501 5.84 6.67 -26.67
N ALA A 502 4.80 5.91 -27.00
CA ALA A 502 4.56 4.61 -26.36
C ALA A 502 5.70 3.60 -26.65
N ALA A 503 6.32 3.70 -27.85
CA ALA A 503 7.49 2.88 -28.17
C ALA A 503 8.76 3.31 -27.40
N VAL A 504 8.85 4.55 -26.93
CA VAL A 504 10.00 5.05 -26.14
C VAL A 504 9.84 4.69 -24.67
N ALA A 505 8.64 4.74 -24.11
CA ALA A 505 8.37 4.30 -22.74
C ALA A 505 8.53 2.77 -22.60
N ALA A 506 7.94 2.00 -23.53
CA ALA A 506 8.16 0.55 -23.61
C ALA A 506 9.64 0.20 -23.87
N ALA A 507 10.39 1.04 -24.60
CA ALA A 507 11.82 0.83 -24.82
C ALA A 507 12.67 1.16 -23.59
N ALA A 508 12.22 2.02 -22.67
CA ALA A 508 12.94 2.31 -21.42
C ALA A 508 12.77 1.17 -20.41
N ILE A 509 11.56 0.64 -20.24
CA ILE A 509 11.26 -0.53 -19.40
C ILE A 509 11.89 -1.80 -20.03
N VAL A 510 11.75 -2.02 -21.33
CA VAL A 510 12.37 -3.13 -22.07
C VAL A 510 13.89 -2.95 -22.13
N GLY A 511 14.41 -1.71 -22.12
CA GLY A 511 15.85 -1.42 -22.12
C GLY A 511 16.53 -1.82 -20.82
N GLY A 512 15.89 -1.65 -19.67
CA GLY A 512 16.38 -2.10 -18.37
C GLY A 512 16.46 -3.63 -18.30
N ALA A 513 15.38 -4.32 -18.64
CA ALA A 513 15.30 -5.79 -18.69
C ALA A 513 16.23 -6.41 -19.76
N MET A 514 16.40 -5.77 -20.93
CA MET A 514 17.33 -6.25 -21.96
C MET A 514 18.81 -6.08 -21.57
N VAL A 515 19.18 -5.02 -20.85
CA VAL A 515 20.56 -4.84 -20.38
C VAL A 515 20.93 -5.91 -19.35
N LEU A 516 20.00 -6.26 -18.46
CA LEU A 516 20.15 -7.36 -17.50
C LEU A 516 20.26 -8.73 -18.21
N ARG A 517 19.43 -8.98 -19.22
CA ARG A 517 19.46 -10.24 -19.99
C ARG A 517 20.73 -10.40 -20.81
N GLN A 518 21.26 -9.33 -21.42
CA GLN A 518 22.53 -9.41 -22.17
C GLN A 518 23.74 -9.62 -21.25
N ARG A 519 23.74 -9.11 -20.02
CA ARG A 519 24.80 -9.40 -19.05
C ARG A 519 24.76 -10.85 -18.55
N ARG A 520 23.56 -11.41 -18.26
CA ARG A 520 23.42 -12.85 -17.89
C ARG A 520 23.84 -13.82 -18.99
N MET A 521 23.74 -13.47 -20.29
CA MET A 521 24.22 -14.30 -21.40
C MET A 521 25.73 -14.15 -21.68
N GLY A 522 26.38 -13.07 -21.20
CA GLY A 522 27.81 -12.84 -21.34
C GLY A 522 28.67 -13.69 -20.42
N ASP A 523 28.19 -14.00 -19.22
CA ASP A 523 28.93 -14.76 -18.21
C ASP A 523 28.87 -16.28 -18.38
N ALA A 524 28.01 -16.80 -19.27
CA ALA A 524 27.85 -18.24 -19.46
C ALA A 524 28.81 -18.85 -20.55
N THR A 525 29.75 -18.08 -21.12
CA THR A 525 30.59 -18.55 -22.23
C THR A 525 32.10 -18.67 -21.95
N ASP A 526 32.59 -18.47 -20.76
CA ASP A 526 33.99 -18.72 -20.40
C ASP A 526 34.17 -20.02 -19.58
N GLU A 527 34.06 -21.18 -20.24
CA GLU A 527 34.72 -22.39 -19.77
C GLU A 527 36.21 -22.34 -20.16
N PRO A 528 37.15 -22.51 -19.24
CA PRO A 528 38.57 -22.62 -19.61
C PRO A 528 38.83 -24.00 -20.21
N THR A 529 39.17 -24.04 -21.48
CA THR A 529 39.77 -25.25 -22.12
C THR A 529 41.12 -25.51 -21.47
N GLY A 530 41.15 -26.56 -20.63
CA GLY A 530 42.39 -27.08 -20.06
C GLY A 530 43.26 -27.73 -21.12
N GLU A 531 44.40 -27.12 -21.44
CA GLU A 531 45.52 -27.80 -22.08
C GLU A 531 46.36 -28.47 -21.00
N THR A 532 46.49 -29.77 -21.08
CA THR A 532 47.48 -30.56 -20.33
C THR A 532 48.84 -30.44 -21.02
N PRO A 533 49.92 -30.11 -20.31
CA PRO A 533 51.26 -30.25 -20.85
C PRO A 533 51.69 -31.72 -20.76
N THR A 534 52.07 -32.29 -21.88
CA THR A 534 52.93 -33.47 -21.95
C THR A 534 54.40 -32.98 -21.83
N ASP A 535 55.11 -33.35 -20.80
CA ASP A 535 56.37 -34.06 -20.62
C ASP A 535 56.83 -33.96 -19.18
#